data_f1b1c96fc02688c909be306a3aefb697
#
_entry.id   f1b1c96fc02688c909be306a3aefb697
#
_cell.length_a   1.000
_cell.length_b   1.000
_cell.length_c   1.000
_cell.angle_alpha   90.00
_cell.angle_beta   90.00
_cell.angle_gamma   90.00
#
_symmetry.space_group_name_H-M   'P 1'
#
loop_
_entity.id
_entity.type
_entity.pdbx_description
1 polymer ?
#
loop_
_entity_poly.entity_id
_entity_poly.type
_entity_poly.pdbx_seq_one_letter_code
_entity_poly.pdbx_strand_id
1 'polypeptide(L)'
;MWAVARLPFAIQIKVGQLLGVITYFLALERKHICEVNLRLCFPELNEKALNQLVRKTFISNAIGLVEIAIAWHREPEEFRDRVTVSGLENLETAVAKRKGVLLLCAHFTTLEFGGFLFNLNGRMDVTYRPNNNLLFDAAMYNGRIRHHPAVLDRKDIRGAM
;
A
#
# COMPACT_ATOMS: atom_id res chain seq x y z
N MET A 1 12.67 -8.69 3.15
CA MET A 1 11.31 -8.33 3.60
C MET A 1 10.95 -9.00 4.92
N TRP A 2 11.04 -10.31 5.05
CA TRP A 2 10.69 -11.04 6.29
C TRP A 2 11.38 -10.49 7.56
N ALA A 3 12.69 -10.27 7.53
CA ALA A 3 13.44 -9.76 8.68
C ALA A 3 12.95 -8.37 9.14
N VAL A 4 12.69 -7.46 8.18
CA VAL A 4 12.18 -6.11 8.48
C VAL A 4 10.77 -6.19 9.10
N ALA A 5 9.92 -7.08 8.61
CA ALA A 5 8.57 -7.28 9.14
C ALA A 5 8.54 -7.74 10.61
N ARG A 6 9.62 -8.35 11.13
CA ARG A 6 9.74 -8.83 12.52
C ARG A 6 10.28 -7.78 13.50
N LEU A 7 10.78 -6.65 13.02
CA LEU A 7 11.26 -5.56 13.88
C LEU A 7 10.09 -4.89 14.62
N PRO A 8 10.33 -4.23 15.76
CA PRO A 8 9.34 -3.34 16.37
C PRO A 8 8.87 -2.25 15.40
N PHE A 9 7.59 -1.92 15.40
CA PHE A 9 6.98 -1.00 14.44
C PHE A 9 7.72 0.34 14.32
N ALA A 10 8.15 0.93 15.45
CA ALA A 10 8.92 2.18 15.44
C ALA A 10 10.26 2.06 14.69
N ILE A 11 10.91 0.88 14.76
CA ILE A 11 12.15 0.63 14.03
C ILE A 11 11.87 0.42 12.55
N GLN A 12 10.78 -0.27 12.21
CA GLN A 12 10.35 -0.45 10.82
C GLN A 12 10.15 0.89 10.11
N ILE A 13 9.48 1.85 10.76
CA ILE A 13 9.29 3.20 10.22
C ILE A 13 10.62 3.93 10.02
N LYS A 14 11.54 3.84 10.99
CA LYS A 14 12.89 4.42 10.85
C LYS A 14 13.68 3.81 9.70
N VAL A 15 13.59 2.50 9.50
CA VAL A 15 14.18 1.81 8.33
C VAL A 15 13.61 2.36 7.03
N GLY A 16 12.28 2.49 6.93
CA GLY A 16 11.64 3.10 5.78
C GLY A 16 12.09 4.54 5.54
N GLN A 17 12.16 5.36 6.58
CA GLN A 17 12.65 6.73 6.49
C GLN A 17 14.08 6.81 5.97
N LEU A 18 14.99 5.98 6.51
CA LEU A 18 16.38 5.90 6.07
C LEU A 18 16.49 5.49 4.61
N LEU A 19 15.77 4.44 4.20
CA LEU A 19 15.73 3.99 2.81
C LEU A 19 15.19 5.09 1.87
N GLY A 20 14.16 5.82 2.30
CA GLY A 20 13.62 6.93 1.54
C GLY A 20 14.62 8.07 1.34
N VAL A 21 15.40 8.39 2.35
CA VAL A 21 16.48 9.39 2.24
C VAL A 21 17.58 8.89 1.30
N ILE A 22 18.00 7.63 1.42
CA ILE A 22 19.03 7.04 0.55
C ILE A 22 18.56 7.07 -0.91
N THR A 23 17.34 6.58 -1.18
CA THR A 23 16.79 6.54 -2.55
C THR A 23 16.57 7.92 -3.14
N TYR A 24 16.23 8.94 -2.35
CA TYR A 24 16.15 10.33 -2.79
C TYR A 24 17.47 10.85 -3.40
N PHE A 25 18.61 10.43 -2.86
CA PHE A 25 19.92 10.84 -3.38
C PHE A 25 20.42 9.95 -4.53
N LEU A 26 20.05 8.68 -4.55
CA LEU A 26 20.59 7.71 -5.53
C LEU A 26 19.71 7.55 -6.78
N ALA A 27 18.38 7.66 -6.65
CA ALA A 27 17.46 7.40 -7.75
C ALA A 27 17.14 8.68 -8.55
N LEU A 28 18.14 9.26 -9.22
CA LEU A 28 18.05 10.58 -9.88
C LEU A 28 16.94 10.65 -10.94
N GLU A 29 16.80 9.63 -11.77
CA GLU A 29 15.73 9.56 -12.78
C GLU A 29 14.33 9.59 -12.13
N ARG A 30 14.12 8.78 -11.09
CA ARG A 30 12.85 8.74 -10.36
C ARG A 30 12.56 10.05 -9.64
N LYS A 31 13.61 10.70 -9.13
CA LYS A 31 13.51 12.01 -8.52
C LYS A 31 13.04 13.05 -9.54
N HIS A 32 13.63 13.09 -10.73
CA HIS A 32 13.21 14.00 -11.80
C HIS A 32 11.74 13.79 -12.19
N ILE A 33 11.32 12.53 -12.39
CA ILE A 33 9.91 12.21 -12.68
C ILE A 33 8.98 12.71 -11.55
N CYS A 34 9.37 12.50 -10.29
CA CYS A 34 8.61 12.97 -9.14
C CYS A 34 8.51 14.50 -9.11
N GLU A 35 9.62 15.22 -9.37
CA GLU A 35 9.66 16.68 -9.44
C GLU A 35 8.71 17.22 -10.52
N VAL A 36 8.76 16.64 -11.73
CA VAL A 36 7.88 17.04 -12.84
C VAL A 36 6.42 16.85 -12.47
N ASN A 37 6.06 15.66 -11.95
CA ASN A 37 4.68 15.36 -11.57
C ASN A 37 4.17 16.28 -10.45
N LEU A 38 4.97 16.52 -9.42
CA LEU A 38 4.58 17.41 -8.33
C LEU A 38 4.47 18.88 -8.78
N ARG A 39 5.33 19.32 -9.70
CA ARG A 39 5.23 20.66 -10.27
C ARG A 39 3.95 20.85 -11.09
N LEU A 40 3.52 19.82 -11.82
CA LEU A 40 2.25 19.83 -12.55
C LEU A 40 1.03 19.83 -11.61
N CYS A 41 1.10 19.09 -10.51
CA CYS A 41 -0.01 19.01 -9.55
C CYS A 41 -0.08 20.21 -8.61
N PHE A 42 1.03 20.87 -8.33
CA PHE A 42 1.17 21.95 -7.35
C PHE A 42 2.00 23.11 -7.94
N PRO A 43 1.49 23.78 -8.99
CA PRO A 43 2.23 24.84 -9.71
C PRO A 43 2.53 26.05 -8.82
N GLU A 44 1.80 26.24 -7.74
CA GLU A 44 1.97 27.34 -6.78
C GLU A 44 3.17 27.16 -5.84
N LEU A 45 3.77 25.96 -5.76
CA LEU A 45 4.89 25.72 -4.86
C LEU A 45 6.18 26.36 -5.38
N ASN A 46 6.87 27.09 -4.50
CA ASN A 46 8.23 27.53 -4.79
C ASN A 46 9.22 26.36 -4.76
N GLU A 47 10.42 26.56 -5.33
CA GLU A 47 11.45 25.52 -5.46
C GLU A 47 11.81 24.83 -4.12
N LYS A 48 11.85 25.58 -3.02
CA LYS A 48 12.17 25.05 -1.69
C LYS A 48 11.06 24.11 -1.19
N ALA A 49 9.80 24.51 -1.33
CA ALA A 49 8.65 23.71 -0.95
C ALA A 49 8.50 22.47 -1.82
N LEU A 50 8.73 22.61 -3.13
CA LEU A 50 8.72 21.47 -4.07
C LEU A 50 9.79 20.44 -3.70
N ASN A 51 11.03 20.85 -3.47
CA ASN A 51 12.12 19.95 -3.09
C ASN A 51 11.84 19.23 -1.77
N GLN A 52 11.22 19.91 -0.80
CA GLN A 52 10.79 19.29 0.45
C GLN A 52 9.69 18.24 0.21
N LEU A 53 8.74 18.53 -0.68
CA LEU A 53 7.66 17.61 -1.01
C LEU A 53 8.19 16.37 -1.74
N VAL A 54 9.09 16.54 -2.71
CA VAL A 54 9.79 15.42 -3.37
C VAL A 54 10.47 14.52 -2.35
N ARG A 55 11.23 15.08 -1.42
CA ARG A 55 11.89 14.30 -0.37
C ARG A 55 10.90 13.55 0.51
N LYS A 56 9.80 14.20 0.91
CA LYS A 56 8.72 13.56 1.69
C LYS A 56 8.07 12.42 0.91
N THR A 57 7.86 12.58 -0.40
CA THR A 57 7.32 11.53 -1.29
C THR A 57 8.23 10.30 -1.32
N PHE A 58 9.54 10.48 -1.45
CA PHE A 58 10.50 9.37 -1.40
C PHE A 58 10.47 8.63 -0.07
N ILE A 59 10.42 9.38 1.04
CA ILE A 59 10.31 8.80 2.38
C ILE A 59 9.00 8.02 2.53
N SER A 60 7.88 8.60 2.12
CA SER A 60 6.56 7.94 2.17
C SER A 60 6.54 6.66 1.33
N ASN A 61 7.08 6.67 0.11
CA ASN A 61 7.15 5.48 -0.74
C ASN A 61 8.01 4.37 -0.10
N ALA A 62 9.13 4.72 0.51
CA ALA A 62 9.99 3.74 1.16
C ALA A 62 9.34 3.15 2.44
N ILE A 63 8.59 3.95 3.20
CA ILE A 63 7.76 3.45 4.30
C ILE A 63 6.71 2.48 3.75
N GLY A 64 6.03 2.82 2.65
CA GLY A 64 5.08 1.93 1.98
C GLY A 64 5.68 0.57 1.59
N LEU A 65 6.94 0.51 1.17
CA LEU A 65 7.64 -0.77 0.93
C LEU A 65 7.84 -1.60 2.20
N VAL A 66 8.06 -0.94 3.33
CA VAL A 66 8.14 -1.61 4.64
C VAL A 66 6.75 -2.09 5.08
N GLU A 67 5.72 -1.30 4.86
CA GLU A 67 4.33 -1.66 5.13
C GLU A 67 3.87 -2.86 4.29
N ILE A 68 4.31 -2.97 3.02
CA ILE A 68 4.11 -4.16 2.19
C ILE A 68 4.74 -5.39 2.85
N ALA A 69 5.97 -5.26 3.37
CA ALA A 69 6.62 -6.36 4.05
C ALA A 69 5.85 -6.79 5.31
N ILE A 70 5.29 -5.85 6.06
CA ILE A 70 4.43 -6.14 7.21
C ILE A 70 3.17 -6.89 6.74
N ALA A 71 2.46 -6.34 5.75
CA ALA A 71 1.22 -6.91 5.24
C ALA A 71 1.39 -8.37 4.75
N TRP A 72 2.54 -8.70 4.18
CA TRP A 72 2.78 -10.06 3.67
C TRP A 72 3.29 -11.07 4.73
N HIS A 73 3.73 -10.60 5.91
CA HIS A 73 4.41 -11.46 6.89
C HIS A 73 3.87 -11.38 8.31
N ARG A 74 2.89 -10.52 8.58
CA ARG A 74 2.26 -10.35 9.91
C ARG A 74 0.77 -10.65 9.84
N GLU A 75 0.12 -10.69 11.00
CA GLU A 75 -1.33 -10.85 11.11
C GLU A 75 -2.00 -9.49 11.41
N PRO A 76 -3.18 -9.20 10.81
CA PRO A 76 -3.87 -7.92 11.02
C PRO A 76 -4.18 -7.63 12.49
N GLU A 77 -4.47 -8.67 13.26
CA GLU A 77 -4.83 -8.60 14.68
C GLU A 77 -3.75 -7.92 15.53
N GLU A 78 -2.48 -8.03 15.15
CA GLU A 78 -1.37 -7.40 15.84
C GLU A 78 -1.41 -5.86 15.78
N PHE A 79 -2.25 -5.31 14.90
CA PHE A 79 -2.39 -3.87 14.69
C PHE A 79 -3.76 -3.34 15.11
N ARG A 80 -4.64 -4.17 15.67
CA ARG A 80 -6.03 -3.81 16.03
C ARG A 80 -6.12 -2.53 16.84
N ASP A 81 -5.30 -2.39 17.88
CA ASP A 81 -5.30 -1.22 18.78
C ASP A 81 -4.71 0.04 18.14
N ARG A 82 -4.21 -0.06 16.89
CA ARG A 82 -3.57 1.04 16.15
C ARG A 82 -4.41 1.51 14.96
N VAL A 83 -5.57 0.90 14.76
CA VAL A 83 -6.43 1.15 13.61
C VAL A 83 -7.76 1.71 14.08
N THR A 84 -8.16 2.81 13.49
CA THR A 84 -9.51 3.36 13.63
C THR A 84 -10.14 3.39 12.23
N VAL A 85 -11.32 2.79 12.11
CA VAL A 85 -12.09 2.80 10.87
C VAL A 85 -13.31 3.68 11.07
N SER A 86 -13.49 4.67 10.21
CA SER A 86 -14.65 5.54 10.18
C SER A 86 -15.51 5.20 8.96
N GLY A 87 -16.84 5.25 9.10
CA GLY A 87 -17.76 4.99 8.00
C GLY A 87 -18.02 3.50 7.74
N LEU A 88 -17.68 2.60 8.67
CA LEU A 88 -17.90 1.16 8.54
C LEU A 88 -19.39 0.83 8.36
N GLU A 89 -20.26 1.63 8.95
CA GLU A 89 -21.71 1.55 8.81
C GLU A 89 -22.21 1.64 7.36
N ASN A 90 -21.47 2.36 6.50
CA ASN A 90 -21.79 2.44 5.07
C ASN A 90 -21.53 1.10 4.37
N LEU A 91 -20.44 0.43 4.72
CA LEU A 91 -20.11 -0.90 4.22
C LEU A 91 -21.14 -1.93 4.70
N GLU A 92 -21.47 -1.93 5.99
CA GLU A 92 -22.45 -2.83 6.59
C GLU A 92 -23.83 -2.69 5.90
N THR A 93 -24.25 -1.44 5.67
CA THR A 93 -25.50 -1.13 4.93
C THR A 93 -25.46 -1.66 3.50
N ALA A 94 -24.31 -1.56 2.83
CA ALA A 94 -24.14 -2.06 1.47
C ALA A 94 -24.17 -3.60 1.43
N VAL A 95 -23.48 -4.26 2.34
CA VAL A 95 -23.40 -5.73 2.47
C VAL A 95 -24.77 -6.32 2.82
N ALA A 96 -25.56 -5.65 3.67
CA ALA A 96 -26.91 -6.08 4.05
C ALA A 96 -27.87 -6.22 2.85
N LYS A 97 -27.60 -5.52 1.74
CA LYS A 97 -28.39 -5.63 0.50
C LYS A 97 -28.15 -6.93 -0.27
N ARG A 98 -27.14 -7.73 0.10
CA ARG A 98 -26.79 -9.02 -0.53
C ARG A 98 -26.60 -8.98 -2.06
N LYS A 99 -26.15 -7.87 -2.59
CA LYS A 99 -25.91 -7.66 -4.04
C LYS A 99 -24.43 -7.65 -4.42
N GLY A 100 -23.55 -8.01 -3.47
CA GLY A 100 -22.11 -7.77 -3.60
C GLY A 100 -21.76 -6.30 -3.37
N VAL A 101 -20.51 -6.02 -3.04
CA VAL A 101 -19.99 -4.67 -2.82
C VAL A 101 -18.69 -4.50 -3.56
N LEU A 102 -18.61 -3.49 -4.41
CA LEU A 102 -17.37 -3.08 -5.05
C LEU A 102 -16.73 -1.96 -4.24
N LEU A 103 -15.54 -2.24 -3.69
CA LEU A 103 -14.75 -1.25 -2.96
C LEU A 103 -13.84 -0.50 -3.94
N LEU A 104 -14.09 0.79 -4.12
CA LEU A 104 -13.22 1.65 -4.91
C LEU A 104 -12.17 2.29 -3.99
N CYS A 105 -10.90 1.94 -4.21
CA CYS A 105 -9.78 2.44 -3.42
C CYS A 105 -8.89 3.35 -4.27
N ALA A 106 -8.44 4.47 -3.68
CA ALA A 106 -7.40 5.29 -4.29
C ALA A 106 -6.01 4.67 -4.11
N HIS A 107 -5.10 4.90 -5.06
CA HIS A 107 -3.73 4.38 -5.03
C HIS A 107 -2.83 5.25 -4.12
N PHE A 108 -2.95 5.06 -2.81
CA PHE A 108 -2.01 5.59 -1.84
C PHE A 108 -0.80 4.67 -1.67
N THR A 109 0.30 5.20 -1.16
CA THR A 109 1.50 4.40 -0.84
C THR A 109 1.22 3.27 0.17
N THR A 110 0.21 3.46 1.02
CA THR A 110 -0.24 2.52 2.07
C THR A 110 -1.34 1.56 1.61
N LEU A 111 -1.66 1.51 0.31
CA LEU A 111 -2.78 0.71 -0.22
C LEU A 111 -2.71 -0.76 0.21
N GLU A 112 -1.54 -1.38 0.10
CA GLU A 112 -1.33 -2.78 0.47
C GLU A 112 -1.56 -3.00 1.98
N PHE A 113 -1.03 -2.10 2.79
CA PHE A 113 -1.20 -2.15 4.25
C PHE A 113 -2.65 -1.86 4.67
N GLY A 114 -3.30 -0.91 3.98
CA GLY A 114 -4.74 -0.63 4.19
C GLY A 114 -5.61 -1.84 3.87
N GLY A 115 -5.37 -2.53 2.76
CA GLY A 115 -6.06 -3.76 2.40
C GLY A 115 -5.84 -4.88 3.41
N PHE A 116 -4.61 -5.04 3.88
CA PHE A 116 -4.27 -5.98 4.95
C PHE A 116 -5.05 -5.67 6.25
N LEU A 117 -5.10 -4.41 6.68
CA LEU A 117 -5.81 -4.00 7.89
C LEU A 117 -7.34 -4.07 7.74
N PHE A 118 -7.85 -3.93 6.51
CA PHE A 118 -9.28 -4.09 6.25
C PHE A 118 -9.82 -5.46 6.67
N ASN A 119 -8.98 -6.51 6.67
CA ASN A 119 -9.35 -7.85 7.13
C ASN A 119 -9.76 -7.92 8.60
N LEU A 120 -9.49 -6.88 9.40
CA LEU A 120 -10.05 -6.74 10.77
C LEU A 120 -11.57 -6.54 10.78
N ASN A 121 -12.16 -6.09 9.68
CA ASN A 121 -13.58 -5.75 9.56
C ASN A 121 -14.35 -6.64 8.58
N GLY A 122 -13.64 -7.43 7.78
CA GLY A 122 -14.25 -8.34 6.82
C GLY A 122 -13.24 -8.77 5.75
N ARG A 123 -13.58 -9.83 5.06
CA ARG A 123 -12.75 -10.32 3.96
C ARG A 123 -13.17 -9.69 2.64
N MET A 124 -12.21 -9.45 1.76
CA MET A 124 -12.46 -8.96 0.40
C MET A 124 -11.57 -9.70 -0.59
N ASP A 125 -12.09 -9.90 -1.78
CA ASP A 125 -11.30 -10.34 -2.92
C ASP A 125 -10.55 -9.15 -3.52
N VAL A 126 -9.36 -9.39 -4.03
CA VAL A 126 -8.54 -8.33 -4.63
C VAL A 126 -8.18 -8.68 -6.05
N THR A 127 -8.24 -7.69 -6.93
CA THR A 127 -7.73 -7.83 -8.30
C THR A 127 -6.29 -7.31 -8.36
N TYR A 128 -5.47 -7.93 -9.19
CA TYR A 128 -4.10 -7.49 -9.38
C TYR A 128 -3.64 -7.62 -10.83
N ARG A 129 -2.57 -6.93 -11.13
CA ARG A 129 -1.80 -7.13 -12.37
C ARG A 129 -0.56 -7.94 -12.04
N PRO A 130 -0.33 -9.10 -12.69
CA PRO A 130 0.90 -9.85 -12.55
C PRO A 130 2.13 -9.00 -12.87
N ASN A 131 3.20 -9.17 -12.08
CA ASN A 131 4.44 -8.44 -12.25
C ASN A 131 5.34 -9.15 -13.28
N ASN A 132 6.11 -8.38 -14.05
CA ASN A 132 7.05 -8.94 -15.03
C ASN A 132 8.21 -9.71 -14.35
N ASN A 133 8.55 -9.38 -13.12
CA ASN A 133 9.51 -10.15 -12.34
C ASN A 133 8.78 -11.28 -11.63
N LEU A 134 8.97 -12.51 -12.09
CA LEU A 134 8.27 -13.70 -11.59
C LEU A 134 8.52 -14.00 -10.11
N LEU A 135 9.71 -13.70 -9.59
CA LEU A 135 10.01 -13.89 -8.17
C LEU A 135 9.25 -12.88 -7.30
N PHE A 136 9.18 -11.64 -7.75
CA PHE A 136 8.41 -10.62 -7.05
C PHE A 136 6.91 -10.89 -7.15
N ASP A 137 6.46 -11.34 -8.31
CA ASP A 137 5.05 -11.72 -8.53
C ASP A 137 4.62 -12.85 -7.60
N ALA A 138 5.40 -13.91 -7.51
CA ALA A 138 5.15 -15.02 -6.59
C ALA A 138 5.13 -14.57 -5.12
N ALA A 139 6.06 -13.68 -4.72
CA ALA A 139 6.09 -13.14 -3.36
C ALA A 139 4.84 -12.29 -3.05
N MET A 140 4.43 -11.45 -3.98
CA MET A 140 3.23 -10.62 -3.88
C MET A 140 1.95 -11.46 -3.81
N TYR A 141 1.80 -12.43 -4.71
CA TYR A 141 0.67 -13.34 -4.73
C TYR A 141 0.55 -14.13 -3.42
N ASN A 142 1.66 -14.74 -2.98
CA ASN A 142 1.70 -15.50 -1.73
C ASN A 142 1.45 -14.64 -0.49
N GLY A 143 1.90 -13.38 -0.50
CA GLY A 143 1.63 -12.43 0.57
C GLY A 143 0.13 -12.07 0.66
N ARG A 144 -0.50 -11.84 -0.48
CA ARG A 144 -1.92 -11.46 -0.55
C ARG A 144 -2.88 -12.59 -0.23
N ILE A 145 -2.64 -13.80 -0.77
CA ILE A 145 -3.53 -14.96 -0.56
C ILE A 145 -3.62 -15.40 0.91
N ARG A 146 -2.69 -14.96 1.76
CA ARG A 146 -2.77 -15.20 3.21
C ARG A 146 -3.96 -14.50 3.87
N HIS A 147 -4.35 -13.35 3.34
CA HIS A 147 -5.33 -12.47 3.96
C HIS A 147 -6.58 -12.24 3.11
N HIS A 148 -6.49 -12.50 1.81
CA HIS A 148 -7.61 -12.33 0.89
C HIS A 148 -8.11 -13.68 0.40
N PRO A 149 -9.45 -13.94 0.38
CA PRO A 149 -10.03 -15.20 -0.08
C PRO A 149 -9.65 -15.52 -1.52
N ALA A 150 -9.65 -14.50 -2.40
CA ALA A 150 -9.20 -14.62 -3.77
C ALA A 150 -8.31 -13.45 -4.19
N VAL A 151 -7.30 -13.77 -4.98
CA VAL A 151 -6.39 -12.82 -5.63
C VAL A 151 -6.51 -13.05 -7.14
N LEU A 152 -7.27 -12.19 -7.81
CA LEU A 152 -7.73 -12.39 -9.18
C LEU A 152 -6.87 -11.61 -10.18
N ASP A 153 -6.46 -12.25 -11.27
CA ASP A 153 -5.84 -11.51 -12.38
C ASP A 153 -6.86 -10.51 -12.95
N ARG A 154 -6.45 -9.27 -13.17
CA ARG A 154 -7.29 -8.23 -13.77
C ARG A 154 -7.92 -8.61 -15.10
N LYS A 155 -7.38 -9.61 -15.79
CA LYS A 155 -7.92 -10.13 -17.06
C LYS A 155 -9.04 -11.15 -16.85
N ASP A 156 -9.16 -11.71 -15.66
CA ASP A 156 -10.14 -12.76 -15.32
C ASP A 156 -11.19 -12.27 -14.31
N ILE A 157 -11.63 -11.04 -14.48
CA ILE A 157 -12.67 -10.45 -13.60
C ILE A 157 -14.01 -11.17 -13.75
N ARG A 158 -14.24 -11.86 -14.89
CA ARG A 158 -15.49 -12.60 -15.11
C ARG A 158 -15.64 -13.81 -14.20
N GLY A 159 -14.53 -14.39 -13.72
CA GLY A 159 -14.57 -15.48 -12.75
C GLY A 159 -14.84 -15.02 -11.30
N ALA A 160 -14.88 -13.71 -11.06
CA ALA A 160 -15.11 -13.11 -9.74
C ALA A 160 -16.58 -12.73 -9.49
N MET A 161 -17.44 -12.83 -10.51
CA MET A 161 -18.88 -12.57 -10.46
C MET A 161 -19.66 -13.87 -10.49
#